data_e56f52e3ce58075f11a1288d8919f21a
#
_entry.id   e56f52e3ce58075f11a1288d8919f21a
#
_cell.length_a   1.000
_cell.length_b   1.000
_cell.length_c   1.000
_cell.angle_alpha   90.00
_cell.angle_beta   90.00
_cell.angle_gamma   90.00
#
_symmetry.space_group_name_H-M   'P 1'
#
loop_
_entity.id
_entity.type
_entity.pdbx_description
1 polymer ?
#
loop_
_entity_poly.entity_id
_entity_poly.type
_entity_poly.pdbx_seq_one_letter_code
_entity_poly.pdbx_strand_id
1 'polypeptide(L)'
;MIYRSKAPLRIGLAGGGTDVSPYSDLYGGAILNATISLYANATIEPNDEKKIIFEAIDRNERQEFDWNNELPIDGTLDLLKGVYNRIQKDYDLKGQGFRLSTFTDAPAGSGLGTSSTLVVAIIGAFTEMLRLPLGEYDMAHYAYDIERKDLNLAGGKQDQYAATFGGVNFMEFYADDKVIVNPLRVKQQHLFELENNLVLYYTATTRESAGIIQKQSKNVTDNKEKSIEAMHQLKQQALRMKEALLKGKLNEIGEILDYGFKQKRQMAEGISNPLMEDIYETAKKAGATGGKISGAGGGGFMIFYCPGNAKYTVMQRLEKFGGYSRNYQFVEHGLKTWTI
;
A
#
# COMPACT_ATOMS: atom_id res chain seq x y z
N MET A 1 -8.20 -28.20 -10.51
CA MET A 1 -7.17 -27.16 -10.64
C MET A 1 -7.46 -26.07 -9.62
N ILE A 2 -6.45 -25.62 -8.91
CA ILE A 2 -6.54 -24.51 -7.97
C ILE A 2 -5.63 -23.39 -8.48
N TYR A 3 -6.17 -22.18 -8.59
CA TYR A 3 -5.46 -21.01 -9.09
C TYR A 3 -5.08 -20.12 -7.93
N ARG A 4 -3.81 -19.77 -7.83
CA ARG A 4 -3.28 -19.02 -6.70
C ARG A 4 -2.53 -17.78 -7.15
N SER A 5 -2.54 -16.80 -6.28
CA SER A 5 -1.75 -15.59 -6.43
C SER A 5 -1.24 -15.09 -5.09
N LYS A 6 -0.14 -14.35 -5.13
CA LYS A 6 0.32 -13.52 -4.01
C LYS A 6 0.93 -12.23 -4.52
N ALA A 7 0.63 -11.14 -3.84
CA ALA A 7 1.19 -9.83 -4.11
C ALA A 7 1.82 -9.23 -2.83
N PRO A 8 2.99 -8.58 -2.91
CA PRO A 8 3.66 -8.03 -1.73
C PRO A 8 3.06 -6.70 -1.31
N LEU A 9 2.99 -6.49 0.00
CA LEU A 9 2.72 -5.18 0.59
C LEU A 9 3.94 -4.27 0.42
N ARG A 10 3.77 -2.96 0.67
CA ARG A 10 4.84 -1.97 0.49
C ARG A 10 5.05 -1.06 1.68
N ILE A 11 6.28 -0.62 1.87
CA ILE A 11 6.63 0.53 2.69
C ILE A 11 6.78 1.75 1.78
N GLY A 12 6.05 2.84 2.08
CA GLY A 12 6.28 4.13 1.42
C GLY A 12 7.43 4.87 2.06
N LEU A 13 8.57 4.98 1.38
CA LEU A 13 9.78 5.62 1.91
C LEU A 13 9.69 7.14 1.82
N ALA A 14 9.19 7.71 0.72
CA ALA A 14 9.09 9.16 0.52
C ALA A 14 7.97 9.54 -0.45
N GLY A 15 7.53 10.80 -0.44
CA GLY A 15 6.59 11.35 -1.40
C GLY A 15 5.10 11.00 -1.18
N GLY A 16 4.80 10.18 -0.16
CA GLY A 16 3.45 9.62 0.02
C GLY A 16 2.35 10.68 0.17
N GLY A 17 1.32 10.54 -0.68
CA GLY A 17 0.19 11.45 -0.81
C GLY A 17 0.24 12.31 -2.08
N THR A 18 1.39 12.42 -2.75
CA THR A 18 1.50 13.16 -4.01
C THR A 18 0.95 12.39 -5.21
N ASP A 19 0.57 11.14 -5.02
CA ASP A 19 -0.11 10.25 -5.99
C ASP A 19 -1.62 10.38 -6.00
N VAL A 20 -2.18 11.25 -5.15
CA VAL A 20 -3.63 11.42 -4.97
C VAL A 20 -4.12 12.60 -5.83
N SER A 21 -5.19 12.39 -6.60
CA SER A 21 -5.88 13.45 -7.32
C SER A 21 -6.58 14.42 -6.34
N PRO A 22 -6.66 15.72 -6.63
CA PRO A 22 -6.22 16.37 -7.86
C PRO A 22 -4.75 16.82 -7.87
N TYR A 23 -3.97 16.59 -6.79
CA TYR A 23 -2.59 17.07 -6.74
C TYR A 23 -1.72 16.43 -7.85
N SER A 24 -1.80 15.10 -8.00
CA SER A 24 -1.05 14.38 -9.04
C SER A 24 -1.33 14.93 -10.44
N ASP A 25 -2.57 15.29 -10.68
CA ASP A 25 -3.04 15.72 -12.00
C ASP A 25 -2.61 17.14 -12.33
N LEU A 26 -2.62 18.03 -11.32
CA LEU A 26 -2.29 19.45 -11.49
C LEU A 26 -0.77 19.71 -11.46
N TYR A 27 -0.04 19.01 -10.60
CA TYR A 27 1.36 19.31 -10.30
C TYR A 27 2.33 18.15 -10.58
N GLY A 28 1.79 17.00 -10.94
CA GLY A 28 2.55 15.75 -10.98
C GLY A 28 2.95 15.26 -9.59
N GLY A 29 2.92 13.96 -9.36
CA GLY A 29 3.34 13.33 -8.12
C GLY A 29 4.66 12.57 -8.27
N ALA A 30 5.35 12.31 -7.15
CA ALA A 30 6.51 11.43 -7.12
C ALA A 30 6.61 10.70 -5.77
N ILE A 31 6.76 9.38 -5.82
CA ILE A 31 6.85 8.52 -4.65
C ILE A 31 8.03 7.56 -4.79
N LEU A 32 8.70 7.31 -3.69
CA LEU A 32 9.62 6.19 -3.53
C LEU A 32 9.01 5.19 -2.55
N ASN A 33 8.84 3.96 -3.00
CA ASN A 33 8.40 2.84 -2.18
C ASN A 33 9.26 1.59 -2.38
N ALA A 34 9.12 0.65 -1.47
CA ALA A 34 9.77 -0.66 -1.55
C ALA A 34 8.79 -1.74 -1.07
N THR A 35 8.69 -2.84 -1.81
CA THR A 35 7.87 -3.98 -1.41
C THR A 35 8.58 -4.86 -0.39
N ILE A 36 7.78 -5.48 0.47
CA ILE A 36 8.25 -6.25 1.63
C ILE A 36 7.64 -7.65 1.67
N SER A 37 8.26 -8.56 2.43
CA SER A 37 7.85 -9.96 2.60
C SER A 37 6.59 -10.14 3.47
N LEU A 38 5.64 -9.22 3.36
CA LEU A 38 4.27 -9.34 3.83
C LEU A 38 3.37 -9.33 2.60
N TYR A 39 2.37 -10.20 2.53
CA TYR A 39 1.64 -10.46 1.31
C TYR A 39 0.12 -10.38 1.50
N ALA A 40 -0.58 -10.12 0.41
CA ALA A 40 -1.96 -10.50 0.20
C ALA A 40 -1.97 -11.73 -0.72
N ASN A 41 -2.76 -12.73 -0.36
CA ASN A 41 -2.90 -13.99 -1.06
C ASN A 41 -4.35 -14.17 -1.52
N ALA A 42 -4.54 -14.73 -2.72
CA ALA A 42 -5.84 -15.15 -3.19
C ALA A 42 -5.76 -16.56 -3.80
N THR A 43 -6.80 -17.35 -3.57
CA THR A 43 -6.94 -18.70 -4.10
C THR A 43 -8.34 -18.85 -4.69
N ILE A 44 -8.42 -19.32 -5.94
CA ILE A 44 -9.69 -19.66 -6.60
C ILE A 44 -9.76 -21.17 -6.79
N GLU A 45 -10.80 -21.77 -6.26
CA GLU A 45 -11.15 -23.18 -6.41
C GLU A 45 -12.48 -23.28 -7.17
N PRO A 46 -12.49 -23.65 -8.46
CA PRO A 46 -13.72 -23.87 -9.21
C PRO A 46 -14.59 -24.95 -8.57
N ASN A 47 -15.91 -24.79 -8.63
CA ASN A 47 -16.89 -25.79 -8.20
C ASN A 47 -17.95 -26.04 -9.27
N ASP A 48 -18.61 -27.20 -9.21
CA ASP A 48 -19.65 -27.62 -10.15
C ASP A 48 -21.06 -27.18 -9.69
N GLU A 49 -21.18 -26.59 -8.50
CA GLU A 49 -22.47 -26.22 -7.88
C GLU A 49 -23.01 -24.87 -8.41
N LYS A 50 -22.29 -24.21 -9.30
CA LYS A 50 -22.60 -22.85 -9.79
C LYS A 50 -22.77 -21.83 -8.65
N LYS A 51 -22.04 -22.01 -7.56
CA LYS A 51 -22.04 -21.11 -6.41
C LYS A 51 -20.79 -20.26 -6.40
N ILE A 52 -20.96 -19.03 -5.94
CA ILE A 52 -19.87 -18.08 -5.68
C ILE A 52 -19.70 -18.00 -4.18
N ILE A 53 -18.53 -18.41 -3.69
CA ILE A 53 -18.20 -18.39 -2.27
C ILE A 53 -17.01 -17.46 -2.08
N PHE A 54 -17.19 -16.41 -1.28
CA PHE A 54 -16.13 -15.51 -0.86
C PHE A 54 -15.77 -15.75 0.60
N GLU A 55 -14.47 -15.81 0.88
CA GLU A 55 -13.96 -16.08 2.21
C GLU A 55 -12.70 -15.22 2.48
N ALA A 56 -12.80 -14.30 3.45
CA ALA A 56 -11.65 -13.56 3.97
C ALA A 56 -11.19 -14.23 5.27
N ILE A 57 -10.19 -15.09 5.16
CA ILE A 57 -9.73 -15.97 6.26
C ILE A 57 -9.21 -15.17 7.45
N ASP A 58 -8.44 -14.12 7.18
CA ASP A 58 -7.86 -13.23 8.20
C ASP A 58 -8.90 -12.42 9.00
N ARG A 59 -10.12 -12.28 8.44
CA ARG A 59 -11.23 -11.56 9.08
C ARG A 59 -12.34 -12.46 9.58
N ASN A 60 -12.26 -13.77 9.30
CA ASN A 60 -13.31 -14.75 9.58
C ASN A 60 -14.68 -14.34 8.99
N GLU A 61 -14.65 -13.79 7.76
CA GLU A 61 -15.84 -13.37 7.01
C GLU A 61 -16.08 -14.30 5.84
N ARG A 62 -17.34 -14.71 5.65
CA ARG A 62 -17.74 -15.57 4.52
C ARG A 62 -19.11 -15.16 4.00
N GLN A 63 -19.24 -15.11 2.68
CA GLN A 63 -20.53 -14.96 1.98
C GLN A 63 -20.64 -15.99 0.85
N GLU A 64 -21.86 -16.43 0.59
CA GLU A 64 -22.17 -17.39 -0.46
C GLU A 64 -23.35 -16.85 -1.28
N PHE A 65 -23.24 -16.97 -2.59
CA PHE A 65 -24.24 -16.51 -3.56
C PHE A 65 -24.50 -17.61 -4.58
N ASP A 66 -25.72 -17.70 -5.06
CA ASP A 66 -25.97 -18.35 -6.33
C ASP A 66 -25.32 -17.54 -7.45
N TRP A 67 -24.88 -18.22 -8.50
CA TRP A 67 -24.22 -17.52 -9.60
C TRP A 67 -25.09 -16.37 -10.13
N ASN A 68 -24.52 -15.21 -10.26
CA ASN A 68 -25.18 -14.01 -10.77
C ASN A 68 -24.18 -13.16 -11.54
N ASN A 69 -24.64 -12.41 -12.53
CA ASN A 69 -23.82 -11.51 -13.32
C ASN A 69 -23.23 -10.36 -12.49
N GLU A 70 -23.93 -9.91 -11.47
CA GLU A 70 -23.51 -8.80 -10.62
C GLU A 70 -23.93 -9.06 -9.16
N LEU A 71 -23.01 -8.85 -8.24
CA LEU A 71 -23.25 -8.96 -6.80
C LEU A 71 -23.39 -7.57 -6.17
N PRO A 72 -24.27 -7.41 -5.16
CA PRO A 72 -24.49 -6.12 -4.50
C PRO A 72 -23.25 -5.68 -3.70
N ILE A 73 -22.92 -4.41 -3.80
CA ILE A 73 -21.93 -3.76 -2.94
C ILE A 73 -22.68 -3.25 -1.70
N ASP A 74 -22.51 -3.92 -0.56
CA ASP A 74 -23.33 -3.76 0.65
C ASP A 74 -22.52 -3.51 1.94
N GLY A 75 -21.22 -3.28 1.83
CA GLY A 75 -20.30 -3.03 2.94
C GLY A 75 -19.58 -4.29 3.43
N THR A 76 -19.92 -5.49 2.94
CA THR A 76 -19.28 -6.74 3.36
C THR A 76 -18.56 -7.40 2.18
N LEU A 77 -17.25 -7.65 2.31
CA LEU A 77 -16.41 -8.24 1.26
C LEU A 77 -16.45 -7.47 -0.08
N ASP A 78 -16.70 -6.17 -0.06
CA ASP A 78 -16.92 -5.35 -1.25
C ASP A 78 -15.75 -5.35 -2.22
N LEU A 79 -14.51 -5.48 -1.74
CA LEU A 79 -13.35 -5.60 -2.63
C LEU A 79 -13.41 -6.88 -3.47
N LEU A 80 -13.84 -8.01 -2.87
CA LEU A 80 -13.98 -9.29 -3.58
C LEU A 80 -15.11 -9.20 -4.60
N LYS A 81 -16.26 -8.64 -4.19
CA LYS A 81 -17.42 -8.42 -5.07
C LYS A 81 -17.12 -7.47 -6.22
N GLY A 82 -16.41 -6.36 -5.95
CA GLY A 82 -16.03 -5.40 -6.97
C GLY A 82 -15.11 -5.99 -8.04
N VAL A 83 -14.10 -6.78 -7.62
CA VAL A 83 -13.25 -7.50 -8.58
C VAL A 83 -14.07 -8.52 -9.36
N TYR A 84 -14.92 -9.31 -8.70
CA TYR A 84 -15.80 -10.27 -9.37
C TYR A 84 -16.69 -9.59 -10.41
N ASN A 85 -17.42 -8.54 -10.03
CA ASN A 85 -18.35 -7.83 -10.90
C ASN A 85 -17.62 -7.30 -12.15
N ARG A 86 -16.43 -6.74 -11.95
CA ARG A 86 -15.63 -6.21 -13.06
C ARG A 86 -15.09 -7.31 -13.98
N ILE A 87 -14.56 -8.40 -13.43
CA ILE A 87 -14.10 -9.58 -14.20
C ILE A 87 -15.27 -10.20 -14.95
N GLN A 88 -16.43 -10.39 -14.30
CA GLN A 88 -17.62 -10.94 -14.94
C GLN A 88 -18.11 -10.07 -16.11
N LYS A 89 -18.09 -8.74 -15.92
CA LYS A 89 -18.51 -7.79 -16.95
C LYS A 89 -17.59 -7.81 -18.17
N ASP A 90 -16.27 -7.84 -17.95
CA ASP A 90 -15.29 -7.66 -19.01
C ASP A 90 -14.92 -8.98 -19.73
N TYR A 91 -15.01 -10.14 -19.03
CA TYR A 91 -14.50 -11.43 -19.52
C TYR A 91 -15.48 -12.59 -19.49
N ASP A 92 -16.67 -12.43 -18.93
CA ASP A 92 -17.73 -13.44 -18.81
C ASP A 92 -17.24 -14.82 -18.28
N LEU A 93 -17.47 -15.07 -17.01
CA LEU A 93 -17.12 -16.34 -16.33
C LEU A 93 -18.00 -17.54 -16.75
N LYS A 94 -18.93 -17.36 -17.68
CA LYS A 94 -19.79 -18.41 -18.30
C LYS A 94 -20.54 -19.27 -17.27
N GLY A 95 -20.92 -18.70 -16.15
CA GLY A 95 -21.62 -19.41 -15.09
C GLY A 95 -20.75 -20.37 -14.28
N GLN A 96 -19.41 -20.22 -14.33
CA GLN A 96 -18.51 -21.03 -13.54
C GLN A 96 -18.61 -20.68 -12.06
N GLY A 97 -19.05 -21.63 -11.23
CA GLY A 97 -19.00 -21.51 -9.78
C GLY A 97 -17.57 -21.64 -9.25
N PHE A 98 -17.27 -20.96 -8.13
CA PHE A 98 -15.96 -21.04 -7.49
C PHE A 98 -15.99 -20.59 -6.03
N ARG A 99 -14.97 -20.99 -5.27
CA ARG A 99 -14.61 -20.39 -4.00
C ARG A 99 -13.39 -19.47 -4.20
N LEU A 100 -13.49 -18.23 -3.77
CA LEU A 100 -12.38 -17.29 -3.67
C LEU A 100 -12.04 -17.09 -2.20
N SER A 101 -10.90 -17.61 -1.77
CA SER A 101 -10.37 -17.44 -0.43
C SER A 101 -9.22 -16.44 -0.44
N THR A 102 -9.21 -15.51 0.51
CA THR A 102 -8.18 -14.48 0.64
C THR A 102 -7.57 -14.46 2.05
N PHE A 103 -6.31 -14.02 2.13
CA PHE A 103 -5.61 -13.81 3.39
C PHE A 103 -4.58 -12.69 3.24
N THR A 104 -4.46 -11.81 4.25
CA THR A 104 -3.47 -10.74 4.26
C THR A 104 -2.61 -10.79 5.52
N ASP A 105 -1.28 -10.56 5.36
CA ASP A 105 -0.31 -10.56 6.47
C ASP A 105 -0.37 -9.30 7.34
N ALA A 106 -1.12 -8.28 6.93
CA ALA A 106 -1.32 -7.04 7.68
C ALA A 106 -2.78 -6.60 7.59
N PRO A 107 -3.35 -6.03 8.67
CA PRO A 107 -4.76 -5.64 8.68
C PRO A 107 -5.05 -4.51 7.67
N ALA A 108 -6.31 -4.44 7.22
CA ALA A 108 -6.79 -3.30 6.44
C ALA A 108 -6.57 -1.99 7.22
N GLY A 109 -6.26 -0.90 6.53
CA GLY A 109 -5.95 0.37 7.19
C GLY A 109 -4.58 0.43 7.88
N SER A 110 -3.76 -0.60 7.74
CA SER A 110 -2.40 -0.65 8.31
C SER A 110 -1.42 0.37 7.71
N GLY A 111 -1.74 0.94 6.55
CA GLY A 111 -0.87 1.88 5.85
C GLY A 111 0.19 1.21 4.96
N LEU A 112 0.13 -0.10 4.77
CA LEU A 112 1.05 -0.86 3.92
C LEU A 112 0.49 -1.17 2.51
N GLY A 113 -0.63 -0.55 2.12
CA GLY A 113 -1.28 -0.80 0.83
C GLY A 113 -2.13 -2.08 0.80
N THR A 114 -2.52 -2.62 1.97
CA THR A 114 -3.16 -3.94 2.09
C THR A 114 -4.39 -4.10 1.19
N SER A 115 -5.32 -3.13 1.16
CA SER A 115 -6.54 -3.21 0.36
C SER A 115 -6.25 -3.31 -1.14
N SER A 116 -5.44 -2.41 -1.66
CA SER A 116 -5.06 -2.40 -3.09
C SER A 116 -4.23 -3.63 -3.48
N THR A 117 -3.34 -4.08 -2.58
CA THR A 117 -2.58 -5.31 -2.80
C THR A 117 -3.49 -6.53 -2.84
N LEU A 118 -4.55 -6.57 -2.02
CA LEU A 118 -5.55 -7.62 -2.06
C LEU A 118 -6.30 -7.63 -3.39
N VAL A 119 -6.72 -6.47 -3.89
CA VAL A 119 -7.36 -6.34 -5.21
C VAL A 119 -6.44 -6.87 -6.31
N VAL A 120 -5.16 -6.49 -6.31
CA VAL A 120 -4.16 -7.00 -7.26
C VAL A 120 -4.01 -8.52 -7.16
N ALA A 121 -3.96 -9.08 -5.95
CA ALA A 121 -3.87 -10.53 -5.76
C ALA A 121 -5.12 -11.25 -6.32
N ILE A 122 -6.32 -10.74 -6.07
CA ILE A 122 -7.56 -11.34 -6.59
C ILE A 122 -7.58 -11.30 -8.12
N ILE A 123 -7.25 -10.15 -8.72
CA ILE A 123 -7.14 -10.03 -10.19
C ILE A 123 -6.11 -11.04 -10.72
N GLY A 124 -4.97 -11.19 -10.05
CA GLY A 124 -3.94 -12.16 -10.40
C GLY A 124 -4.47 -13.60 -10.43
N ALA A 125 -5.26 -14.00 -9.42
CA ALA A 125 -5.87 -15.34 -9.39
C ALA A 125 -6.86 -15.56 -10.54
N PHE A 126 -7.68 -14.54 -10.89
CA PHE A 126 -8.56 -14.60 -12.07
C PHE A 126 -7.78 -14.60 -13.38
N THR A 127 -6.70 -13.82 -13.46
CA THR A 127 -5.81 -13.80 -14.63
C THR A 127 -5.21 -15.18 -14.89
N GLU A 128 -4.77 -15.87 -13.85
CA GLU A 128 -4.28 -17.25 -13.93
C GLU A 128 -5.38 -18.22 -14.37
N MET A 129 -6.59 -18.12 -13.79
CA MET A 129 -7.72 -18.99 -14.10
C MET A 129 -8.21 -18.83 -15.54
N LEU A 130 -8.34 -17.60 -16.00
CA LEU A 130 -8.92 -17.25 -17.30
C LEU A 130 -7.86 -17.05 -18.39
N ARG A 131 -6.57 -17.10 -18.04
CA ARG A 131 -5.42 -16.81 -18.94
C ARG A 131 -5.56 -15.44 -19.61
N LEU A 132 -5.85 -14.41 -18.80
CA LEU A 132 -6.05 -13.06 -19.32
C LEU A 132 -4.72 -12.46 -19.79
N PRO A 133 -4.71 -11.75 -20.94
CA PRO A 133 -3.50 -11.15 -21.50
C PRO A 133 -3.19 -9.78 -20.84
N LEU A 134 -3.13 -9.72 -19.51
CA LEU A 134 -2.87 -8.49 -18.75
C LEU A 134 -1.38 -8.39 -18.42
N GLY A 135 -0.73 -7.33 -18.91
CA GLY A 135 0.60 -6.94 -18.50
C GLY A 135 0.60 -6.24 -17.12
N GLU A 136 1.79 -5.93 -16.60
CA GLU A 136 1.92 -5.32 -15.26
C GLU A 136 1.20 -3.97 -15.17
N TYR A 137 1.34 -3.11 -16.17
CA TYR A 137 0.63 -1.82 -16.22
C TYR A 137 -0.87 -1.98 -16.33
N ASP A 138 -1.35 -2.91 -17.19
CA ASP A 138 -2.78 -3.17 -17.36
C ASP A 138 -3.40 -3.65 -16.05
N MET A 139 -2.72 -4.57 -15.35
CA MET A 139 -3.19 -5.11 -14.09
C MET A 139 -3.25 -4.07 -12.97
N ALA A 140 -2.21 -3.24 -12.84
CA ALA A 140 -2.18 -2.17 -11.85
C ALA A 140 -3.26 -1.11 -12.13
N HIS A 141 -3.45 -0.73 -13.40
CA HIS A 141 -4.49 0.20 -13.80
C HIS A 141 -5.89 -0.38 -13.61
N TYR A 142 -6.09 -1.64 -13.96
CA TYR A 142 -7.35 -2.36 -13.76
C TYR A 142 -7.75 -2.42 -12.27
N ALA A 143 -6.78 -2.70 -11.40
CA ALA A 143 -6.98 -2.66 -9.95
C ALA A 143 -7.35 -1.24 -9.46
N TYR A 144 -6.69 -0.21 -9.98
CA TYR A 144 -7.00 1.17 -9.68
C TYR A 144 -8.43 1.54 -10.10
N ASP A 145 -8.84 1.16 -11.31
CA ASP A 145 -10.18 1.44 -11.81
C ASP A 145 -11.27 0.78 -10.96
N ILE A 146 -11.08 -0.48 -10.56
CA ILE A 146 -12.02 -1.17 -9.68
C ILE A 146 -12.17 -0.42 -8.35
N GLU A 147 -11.05 -0.05 -7.71
CA GLU A 147 -11.11 0.64 -6.42
C GLU A 147 -11.68 2.06 -6.51
N ARG A 148 -11.27 2.84 -7.52
CA ARG A 148 -11.57 4.29 -7.58
C ARG A 148 -12.83 4.60 -8.38
N LYS A 149 -13.09 3.87 -9.47
CA LYS A 149 -14.22 4.13 -10.37
C LYS A 149 -15.43 3.25 -10.03
N ASP A 150 -15.22 1.93 -9.87
CA ASP A 150 -16.33 1.00 -9.66
C ASP A 150 -16.80 1.02 -8.19
N LEU A 151 -15.87 1.00 -7.22
CA LEU A 151 -16.18 1.00 -5.79
C LEU A 151 -16.15 2.40 -5.14
N ASN A 152 -15.74 3.44 -5.88
CA ASN A 152 -15.65 4.83 -5.41
C ASN A 152 -14.87 5.00 -4.09
N LEU A 153 -13.81 4.21 -3.90
CA LEU A 153 -12.96 4.27 -2.71
C LEU A 153 -11.94 5.40 -2.82
N ALA A 154 -11.75 6.17 -1.75
CA ALA A 154 -10.71 7.19 -1.71
C ALA A 154 -9.31 6.57 -1.62
N GLY A 155 -8.36 7.07 -2.43
CA GLY A 155 -6.98 6.58 -2.41
C GLY A 155 -6.12 7.17 -3.53
N GLY A 156 -4.82 6.93 -3.43
CA GLY A 156 -3.85 7.23 -4.49
C GLY A 156 -3.67 6.08 -5.48
N LYS A 157 -2.64 6.21 -6.29
CA LYS A 157 -2.30 5.29 -7.39
C LYS A 157 -1.14 4.34 -7.07
N GLN A 158 -0.35 4.60 -6.02
CA GLN A 158 0.92 3.91 -5.78
C GLN A 158 0.79 2.42 -5.44
N ASP A 159 -0.27 2.04 -4.71
CA ASP A 159 -0.34 0.75 -4.05
C ASP A 159 -0.57 -0.40 -5.03
N GLN A 160 -1.42 -0.20 -6.02
CA GLN A 160 -1.68 -1.13 -7.09
C GLN A 160 -0.41 -1.40 -7.92
N TYR A 161 0.32 -0.33 -8.28
CA TYR A 161 1.57 -0.45 -9.03
C TYR A 161 2.68 -1.08 -8.19
N ALA A 162 2.81 -0.73 -6.91
CA ALA A 162 3.81 -1.36 -6.04
C ALA A 162 3.57 -2.87 -5.91
N ALA A 163 2.33 -3.29 -5.66
CA ALA A 163 1.95 -4.70 -5.52
C ALA A 163 2.19 -5.50 -6.81
N THR A 164 1.96 -4.89 -7.96
CA THR A 164 2.11 -5.54 -9.27
C THR A 164 3.57 -5.67 -9.68
N PHE A 165 4.34 -4.58 -9.59
CA PHE A 165 5.74 -4.54 -10.05
C PHE A 165 6.73 -5.15 -9.05
N GLY A 166 6.50 -4.94 -7.75
CA GLY A 166 7.49 -5.33 -6.72
C GLY A 166 8.77 -4.51 -6.75
N GLY A 167 9.68 -4.78 -5.83
CA GLY A 167 10.98 -4.14 -5.75
C GLY A 167 10.97 -2.74 -5.15
N VAL A 168 12.03 -2.00 -5.42
CA VAL A 168 12.17 -0.59 -5.03
C VAL A 168 11.86 0.28 -6.23
N ASN A 169 10.81 1.10 -6.14
CA ASN A 169 10.34 1.88 -7.27
C ASN A 169 10.28 3.36 -6.96
N PHE A 170 10.79 4.15 -7.90
CA PHE A 170 10.48 5.57 -8.00
C PHE A 170 9.35 5.74 -9.01
N MET A 171 8.18 6.13 -8.52
CA MET A 171 6.97 6.26 -9.31
C MET A 171 6.64 7.72 -9.54
N GLU A 172 6.21 8.05 -10.75
CA GLU A 172 5.76 9.39 -11.15
C GLU A 172 4.31 9.32 -11.60
N PHE A 173 3.52 10.32 -11.19
CA PHE A 173 2.07 10.37 -11.41
C PHE A 173 1.70 11.67 -12.09
N TYR A 174 0.86 11.59 -13.10
CA TYR A 174 0.47 12.71 -13.96
C TYR A 174 -1.05 12.73 -14.18
N ALA A 175 -1.52 13.74 -14.90
CA ALA A 175 -2.90 13.79 -15.41
C ALA A 175 -3.23 12.57 -16.28
N ASP A 176 -4.53 12.37 -16.53
CA ASP A 176 -5.08 11.29 -17.35
C ASP A 176 -4.65 9.88 -16.87
N ASP A 177 -4.58 9.73 -15.54
CA ASP A 177 -4.18 8.49 -14.84
C ASP A 177 -2.82 7.91 -15.30
N LYS A 178 -1.99 8.73 -15.95
CA LYS A 178 -0.66 8.33 -16.39
C LYS A 178 0.26 8.10 -15.19
N VAL A 179 0.82 6.88 -15.12
CA VAL A 179 1.80 6.45 -14.12
C VAL A 179 3.06 5.96 -14.81
N ILE A 180 4.22 6.35 -14.31
CA ILE A 180 5.52 5.82 -14.74
C ILE A 180 6.17 5.13 -13.55
N VAL A 181 6.46 3.85 -13.68
CA VAL A 181 7.18 3.07 -12.68
C VAL A 181 8.64 2.95 -13.11
N ASN A 182 9.55 3.46 -12.29
CA ASN A 182 10.98 3.35 -12.50
C ASN A 182 11.58 2.41 -11.44
N PRO A 183 11.78 1.11 -11.74
CA PRO A 183 12.46 0.20 -10.84
C PRO A 183 13.91 0.66 -10.62
N LEU A 184 14.32 0.80 -9.36
CA LEU A 184 15.64 1.30 -9.01
C LEU A 184 16.63 0.15 -8.82
N ARG A 185 17.78 0.25 -9.49
CA ARG A 185 18.90 -0.68 -9.29
C ARG A 185 19.73 -0.28 -8.07
N VAL A 186 19.13 -0.47 -6.89
CA VAL A 186 19.84 -0.23 -5.62
C VAL A 186 20.82 -1.37 -5.37
N LYS A 187 22.05 -1.05 -4.93
CA LYS A 187 23.02 -2.09 -4.56
C LYS A 187 22.48 -2.92 -3.39
N GLN A 188 22.62 -4.25 -3.47
CA GLN A 188 22.11 -5.18 -2.47
C GLN A 188 22.56 -4.84 -1.04
N GLN A 189 23.83 -4.48 -0.88
CA GLN A 189 24.35 -4.06 0.42
C GLN A 189 23.65 -2.83 1.01
N HIS A 190 23.18 -1.89 0.17
CA HIS A 190 22.43 -0.73 0.63
C HIS A 190 21.02 -1.14 1.09
N LEU A 191 20.41 -2.11 0.43
CA LEU A 191 19.10 -2.65 0.82
C LEU A 191 19.21 -3.42 2.14
N PHE A 192 20.22 -4.26 2.31
CA PHE A 192 20.46 -4.98 3.56
C PHE A 192 20.68 -4.03 4.73
N GLU A 193 21.48 -2.97 4.54
CA GLU A 193 21.72 -1.98 5.58
C GLU A 193 20.46 -1.15 5.88
N LEU A 194 19.68 -0.78 4.85
CA LEU A 194 18.40 -0.10 5.03
C LEU A 194 17.41 -0.98 5.82
N GLU A 195 17.29 -2.26 5.46
CA GLU A 195 16.43 -3.25 6.13
C GLU A 195 16.84 -3.45 7.60
N ASN A 196 18.15 -3.56 7.82
CA ASN A 196 18.70 -3.69 9.18
C ASN A 196 18.38 -2.47 10.05
N ASN A 197 18.42 -1.26 9.49
CA ASN A 197 18.24 -0.01 10.23
C ASN A 197 16.80 0.47 10.32
N LEU A 198 15.85 -0.09 9.53
CA LEU A 198 14.45 0.29 9.60
C LEU A 198 13.68 -0.57 10.62
N VAL A 199 12.97 0.09 11.53
CA VAL A 199 11.94 -0.50 12.38
C VAL A 199 10.59 -0.27 11.73
N LEU A 200 9.81 -1.33 11.55
CA LEU A 200 8.41 -1.29 11.14
C LEU A 200 7.55 -1.59 12.37
N TYR A 201 6.94 -0.55 12.94
CA TYR A 201 6.17 -0.64 14.19
C TYR A 201 4.69 -0.40 13.95
N TYR A 202 3.84 -1.35 14.37
CA TYR A 202 2.39 -1.24 14.32
C TYR A 202 1.86 -0.58 15.60
N THR A 203 1.09 0.49 15.46
CA THR A 203 0.60 1.28 16.60
C THR A 203 -0.60 0.67 17.32
N ALA A 204 -1.06 -0.52 16.91
CA ALA A 204 -2.28 -1.19 17.38
C ALA A 204 -3.56 -0.35 17.22
N THR A 205 -3.50 0.71 16.41
CA THR A 205 -4.66 1.54 16.08
C THR A 205 -4.91 1.47 14.58
N THR A 206 -6.13 1.13 14.19
CA THR A 206 -6.61 1.23 12.81
C THR A 206 -7.51 2.45 12.70
N ARG A 207 -7.47 3.14 11.58
CA ARG A 207 -8.34 4.28 11.29
C ARG A 207 -8.77 4.23 9.83
N GLU A 208 -9.95 4.76 9.54
CA GLU A 208 -10.39 4.95 8.17
C GLU A 208 -9.49 5.98 7.46
N SER A 209 -8.63 5.50 6.58
CA SER A 209 -7.74 6.33 5.78
C SER A 209 -8.51 7.24 4.82
N ALA A 210 -9.71 6.85 4.41
CA ALA A 210 -10.55 7.55 3.45
C ALA A 210 -10.82 9.01 3.84
N GLY A 211 -11.19 9.26 5.09
CA GLY A 211 -11.48 10.61 5.57
C GLY A 211 -10.25 11.55 5.53
N ILE A 212 -9.05 11.04 5.79
CA ILE A 212 -7.80 11.84 5.70
C ILE A 212 -7.48 12.15 4.23
N ILE A 213 -7.60 11.16 3.34
CA ILE A 213 -7.35 11.33 1.90
C ILE A 213 -8.35 12.32 1.29
N GLN A 214 -9.63 12.24 1.65
CA GLN A 214 -10.65 13.19 1.19
C GLN A 214 -10.34 14.62 1.65
N LYS A 215 -9.92 14.81 2.92
CA LYS A 215 -9.48 16.13 3.42
C LYS A 215 -8.26 16.65 2.65
N GLN A 216 -7.30 15.78 2.36
CA GLN A 216 -6.12 16.12 1.58
C GLN A 216 -6.52 16.59 0.17
N SER A 217 -7.35 15.83 -0.54
CA SER A 217 -7.86 16.19 -1.87
C SER A 217 -8.64 17.52 -1.84
N LYS A 218 -9.51 17.68 -0.84
CA LYS A 218 -10.26 18.92 -0.65
C LYS A 218 -9.35 20.13 -0.42
N ASN A 219 -8.30 19.99 0.39
CA ASN A 219 -7.34 21.06 0.63
C ASN A 219 -6.66 21.54 -0.66
N VAL A 220 -6.41 20.62 -1.62
CA VAL A 220 -5.88 20.98 -2.95
C VAL A 220 -6.94 21.67 -3.80
N THR A 221 -8.16 21.11 -3.84
CA THR A 221 -9.29 21.73 -4.58
C THR A 221 -9.60 23.15 -4.07
N ASP A 222 -9.53 23.35 -2.75
CA ASP A 222 -9.77 24.65 -2.09
C ASP A 222 -8.54 25.58 -2.18
N ASN A 223 -7.49 25.23 -2.94
CA ASN A 223 -6.25 26.00 -3.12
C ASN A 223 -5.59 26.42 -1.78
N LYS A 224 -5.57 25.54 -0.79
CA LYS A 224 -4.89 25.81 0.49
C LYS A 224 -3.37 25.78 0.29
N GLU A 225 -2.75 26.93 0.12
CA GLU A 225 -1.32 27.11 -0.17
C GLU A 225 -0.42 26.27 0.74
N LYS A 226 -0.65 26.30 2.05
CA LYS A 226 0.16 25.54 3.02
C LYS A 226 0.14 24.03 2.77
N SER A 227 -1.03 23.50 2.39
CA SER A 227 -1.19 22.07 2.08
C SER A 227 -0.49 21.70 0.76
N ILE A 228 -0.67 22.54 -0.27
CA ILE A 228 -0.06 22.36 -1.58
C ILE A 228 1.46 22.46 -1.49
N GLU A 229 1.99 23.46 -0.77
CA GLU A 229 3.44 23.60 -0.55
C GLU A 229 4.03 22.41 0.19
N ALA A 230 3.35 21.91 1.22
CA ALA A 230 3.78 20.67 1.91
C ALA A 230 3.86 19.47 0.96
N MET A 231 2.95 19.36 0.00
CA MET A 231 2.99 18.31 -1.02
C MET A 231 4.12 18.53 -2.03
N HIS A 232 4.44 19.76 -2.40
CA HIS A 232 5.62 20.08 -3.21
C HIS A 232 6.92 19.66 -2.49
N GLN A 233 7.01 19.93 -1.20
CA GLN A 233 8.16 19.53 -0.38
C GLN A 233 8.26 18.00 -0.27
N LEU A 234 7.15 17.26 -0.17
CA LEU A 234 7.14 15.80 -0.18
C LEU A 234 7.56 15.22 -1.54
N LYS A 235 7.17 15.87 -2.65
CA LYS A 235 7.65 15.49 -3.99
C LYS A 235 9.17 15.63 -4.08
N GLN A 236 9.73 16.75 -3.59
CA GLN A 236 11.19 16.95 -3.54
C GLN A 236 11.87 15.97 -2.60
N GLN A 237 11.25 15.62 -1.47
CA GLN A 237 11.73 14.59 -0.55
C GLN A 237 11.89 13.24 -1.26
N ALA A 238 10.96 12.85 -2.17
CA ALA A 238 11.07 11.59 -2.91
C ALA A 238 12.33 11.56 -3.80
N LEU A 239 12.68 12.68 -4.43
CA LEU A 239 13.91 12.80 -5.22
C LEU A 239 15.17 12.69 -4.34
N ARG A 240 15.19 13.40 -3.20
CA ARG A 240 16.31 13.30 -2.25
C ARG A 240 16.49 11.88 -1.72
N MET A 241 15.41 11.21 -1.35
CA MET A 241 15.43 9.83 -0.87
C MET A 241 15.97 8.87 -1.94
N LYS A 242 15.52 9.02 -3.18
CA LYS A 242 16.03 8.24 -4.32
C LYS A 242 17.55 8.39 -4.47
N GLU A 243 18.03 9.62 -4.46
CA GLU A 243 19.47 9.87 -4.58
C GLU A 243 20.28 9.31 -3.41
N ALA A 244 19.81 9.50 -2.18
CA ALA A 244 20.48 8.99 -0.98
C ALA A 244 20.60 7.46 -1.05
N LEU A 245 19.53 6.77 -1.43
CA LEU A 245 19.51 5.32 -1.52
C LEU A 245 20.43 4.79 -2.64
N LEU A 246 20.36 5.37 -3.83
CA LEU A 246 21.21 4.96 -4.97
C LEU A 246 22.71 5.22 -4.71
N LYS A 247 23.05 6.33 -4.06
CA LYS A 247 24.42 6.71 -3.73
C LYS A 247 24.95 6.04 -2.46
N GLY A 248 24.13 5.29 -1.71
CA GLY A 248 24.51 4.63 -0.46
C GLY A 248 24.71 5.60 0.71
N LYS A 249 24.10 6.78 0.66
CA LYS A 249 24.13 7.77 1.73
C LYS A 249 23.08 7.47 2.80
N LEU A 250 23.16 6.28 3.37
CA LEU A 250 22.11 5.73 4.24
C LEU A 250 21.94 6.53 5.52
N ASN A 251 22.98 7.19 6.01
CA ASN A 251 22.90 8.05 7.19
C ASN A 251 21.98 9.28 6.98
N GLU A 252 21.74 9.69 5.73
CA GLU A 252 20.81 10.79 5.42
C GLU A 252 19.33 10.34 5.47
N ILE A 253 19.04 9.03 5.43
CA ILE A 253 17.68 8.48 5.32
C ILE A 253 16.80 8.94 6.49
N GLY A 254 17.33 8.88 7.73
CA GLY A 254 16.56 9.29 8.90
C GLY A 254 16.14 10.75 8.85
N GLU A 255 17.05 11.65 8.49
CA GLU A 255 16.74 13.09 8.35
C GLU A 255 15.72 13.37 7.24
N ILE A 256 15.83 12.64 6.12
CA ILE A 256 14.87 12.76 5.01
C ILE A 256 13.48 12.27 5.44
N LEU A 257 13.39 11.19 6.24
CA LEU A 257 12.12 10.71 6.81
C LEU A 257 11.54 11.72 7.80
N ASP A 258 12.33 12.26 8.70
CA ASP A 258 11.93 13.28 9.69
C ASP A 258 11.40 14.54 8.99
N TYR A 259 12.12 15.03 7.98
CA TYR A 259 11.66 16.14 7.15
C TYR A 259 10.31 15.85 6.51
N GLY A 260 10.16 14.68 5.85
CA GLY A 260 8.93 14.29 5.21
C GLY A 260 7.75 14.15 6.18
N PHE A 261 7.98 13.66 7.40
CA PHE A 261 6.92 13.56 8.40
C PHE A 261 6.46 14.95 8.87
N LYS A 262 7.36 15.90 9.02
CA LYS A 262 7.02 17.31 9.34
C LYS A 262 6.15 17.93 8.24
N GLN A 263 6.48 17.70 6.97
CA GLN A 263 5.67 18.19 5.85
C GLN A 263 4.34 17.48 5.77
N LYS A 264 4.32 16.15 5.91
CA LYS A 264 3.09 15.36 5.81
C LYS A 264 2.02 15.83 6.79
N ARG A 265 2.38 16.16 8.02
CA ARG A 265 1.45 16.71 9.03
C ARG A 265 0.76 18.01 8.60
N GLN A 266 1.32 18.75 7.64
CA GLN A 266 0.76 19.99 7.14
C GLN A 266 -0.24 19.80 5.97
N MET A 267 -0.30 18.61 5.38
CA MET A 267 -1.19 18.33 4.24
C MET A 267 -2.67 18.30 4.64
N ALA A 268 -2.99 17.71 5.77
CA ALA A 268 -4.35 17.60 6.30
C ALA A 268 -4.35 17.34 7.82
N GLU A 269 -5.44 17.71 8.47
CA GLU A 269 -5.68 17.37 9.86
C GLU A 269 -5.90 15.86 10.04
N GLY A 270 -5.46 15.33 11.17
CA GLY A 270 -5.65 13.92 11.55
C GLY A 270 -4.61 12.96 11.00
N ILE A 271 -3.62 13.44 10.24
CA ILE A 271 -2.48 12.63 9.79
C ILE A 271 -1.68 12.09 10.98
N SER A 272 -1.50 12.90 12.02
CA SER A 272 -0.92 12.48 13.29
C SER A 272 -1.88 12.74 14.47
N ASN A 273 -1.64 12.12 15.60
CA ASN A 273 -2.40 12.28 16.83
C ASN A 273 -1.44 12.18 18.03
N PRO A 274 -1.89 12.52 19.28
CA PRO A 274 -1.02 12.52 20.45
C PRO A 274 -0.26 11.21 20.68
N LEU A 275 -0.91 10.06 20.51
CA LEU A 275 -0.26 8.75 20.64
C LEU A 275 0.89 8.58 19.65
N MET A 276 0.68 8.96 18.39
CA MET A 276 1.70 8.85 17.35
C MET A 276 2.88 9.81 17.58
N GLU A 277 2.60 11.01 18.10
CA GLU A 277 3.66 11.94 18.50
C GLU A 277 4.47 11.38 19.68
N ASP A 278 3.82 10.78 20.69
CA ASP A 278 4.52 10.14 21.82
C ASP A 278 5.37 8.94 21.36
N ILE A 279 4.87 8.13 20.46
CA ILE A 279 5.62 7.03 19.83
C ILE A 279 6.83 7.58 19.08
N TYR A 280 6.63 8.64 18.27
CA TYR A 280 7.67 9.28 17.49
C TYR A 280 8.79 9.84 18.37
N GLU A 281 8.44 10.64 19.39
CA GLU A 281 9.40 11.23 20.32
C GLU A 281 10.13 10.17 21.14
N THR A 282 9.45 9.09 21.54
CA THR A 282 10.08 7.96 22.23
C THR A 282 11.11 7.27 21.34
N ALA A 283 10.79 7.03 20.07
CA ALA A 283 11.71 6.43 19.11
C ALA A 283 12.95 7.33 18.89
N LYS A 284 12.76 8.65 18.75
CA LYS A 284 13.83 9.63 18.60
C LYS A 284 14.77 9.62 19.81
N LYS A 285 14.22 9.64 21.04
CA LYS A 285 14.99 9.57 22.28
C LYS A 285 15.74 8.24 22.46
N ALA A 286 15.23 7.18 21.85
CA ALA A 286 15.86 5.85 21.87
C ALA A 286 16.94 5.65 20.81
N GLY A 287 17.17 6.64 19.92
CA GLY A 287 18.23 6.60 18.92
C GLY A 287 17.78 6.56 17.46
N ALA A 288 16.49 6.64 17.17
CA ALA A 288 16.02 6.84 15.80
C ALA A 288 16.43 8.24 15.31
N THR A 289 17.00 8.34 14.12
CA THR A 289 17.36 9.65 13.53
C THR A 289 16.20 10.29 12.77
N GLY A 290 15.15 9.51 12.46
CA GLY A 290 13.91 9.98 11.89
C GLY A 290 12.93 8.86 11.65
N GLY A 291 11.75 9.22 11.24
CA GLY A 291 10.68 8.26 10.97
C GLY A 291 9.47 8.94 10.33
N LYS A 292 8.46 8.15 10.03
CA LYS A 292 7.18 8.64 9.48
C LYS A 292 6.07 7.62 9.68
N ILE A 293 4.85 8.08 9.49
CA ILE A 293 3.68 7.21 9.36
C ILE A 293 3.65 6.61 7.95
N SER A 294 3.36 5.33 7.83
CA SER A 294 3.08 4.68 6.56
C SER A 294 1.64 4.94 6.11
N GLY A 295 1.38 5.03 4.81
CA GLY A 295 0.05 5.28 4.25
C GLY A 295 -0.48 6.70 4.50
N ALA A 296 -1.81 6.85 4.63
CA ALA A 296 -2.48 8.13 4.77
C ALA A 296 -2.21 8.84 6.11
N GLY A 297 -2.00 8.11 7.17
CA GLY A 297 -1.82 8.61 8.54
C GLY A 297 -2.97 8.21 9.45
N GLY A 298 -2.95 8.74 10.68
CA GLY A 298 -3.99 8.53 11.69
C GLY A 298 -3.89 7.23 12.47
N GLY A 299 -3.06 6.28 12.07
CA GLY A 299 -2.84 4.96 12.68
C GLY A 299 -2.07 4.03 11.75
N GLY A 300 -2.04 2.75 12.09
CA GLY A 300 -1.34 1.73 11.32
C GLY A 300 0.15 1.64 11.63
N PHE A 301 0.97 1.42 10.62
CA PHE A 301 2.42 1.30 10.79
C PHE A 301 3.15 2.64 10.78
N MET A 302 4.14 2.76 11.64
CA MET A 302 5.18 3.77 11.59
C MET A 302 6.51 3.11 11.23
N ILE A 303 7.34 3.81 10.49
CA ILE A 303 8.73 3.39 10.20
C ILE A 303 9.71 4.35 10.85
N PHE A 304 10.81 3.81 11.40
CA PHE A 304 11.87 4.57 12.04
C PHE A 304 13.22 4.12 11.50
N TYR A 305 14.08 5.07 11.15
CA TYR A 305 15.46 4.78 10.79
C TYR A 305 16.34 4.85 12.03
N CYS A 306 16.97 3.74 12.37
CA CYS A 306 17.70 3.49 13.59
C CYS A 306 19.14 3.03 13.26
N PRO A 307 20.10 3.93 13.07
CA PRO A 307 21.46 3.57 12.65
C PRO A 307 22.19 2.73 13.70
N GLY A 308 23.10 1.89 13.23
CA GLY A 308 23.88 0.99 14.08
C GLY A 308 22.98 0.00 14.83
N ASN A 309 23.15 -0.09 16.15
CA ASN A 309 22.38 -0.99 17.00
C ASN A 309 21.17 -0.32 17.69
N ALA A 310 20.83 0.92 17.34
CA ALA A 310 19.73 1.65 17.95
C ALA A 310 18.36 0.97 17.72
N LYS A 311 18.21 0.17 16.65
CA LYS A 311 17.00 -0.59 16.32
C LYS A 311 16.43 -1.35 17.53
N TYR A 312 17.27 -2.10 18.22
CA TYR A 312 16.83 -2.95 19.34
C TYR A 312 16.36 -2.11 20.53
N THR A 313 17.05 -1.02 20.84
CA THR A 313 16.65 -0.09 21.89
C THR A 313 15.33 0.60 21.55
N VAL A 314 15.15 1.03 20.29
CA VAL A 314 13.90 1.64 19.82
C VAL A 314 12.76 0.65 19.94
N MET A 315 12.90 -0.59 19.45
CA MET A 315 11.86 -1.63 19.54
C MET A 315 11.45 -1.85 21.01
N GLN A 316 12.39 -2.05 21.91
CA GLN A 316 12.13 -2.25 23.34
C GLN A 316 11.41 -1.05 23.97
N ARG A 317 11.82 0.18 23.65
CA ARG A 317 11.16 1.38 24.20
C ARG A 317 9.75 1.61 23.68
N LEU A 318 9.41 1.08 22.51
CA LEU A 318 8.08 1.20 21.93
C LEU A 318 7.08 0.16 22.46
N GLU A 319 7.52 -0.92 23.10
CA GLU A 319 6.64 -1.95 23.68
C GLU A 319 5.59 -1.37 24.65
N LYS A 320 5.92 -0.33 25.40
CA LYS A 320 5.02 0.33 26.37
C LYS A 320 3.74 0.90 25.74
N PHE A 321 3.69 1.09 24.44
CA PHE A 321 2.51 1.62 23.75
C PHE A 321 1.50 0.54 23.30
N GLY A 322 1.76 -0.74 23.59
CA GLY A 322 0.86 -1.85 23.28
C GLY A 322 0.84 -2.27 21.82
N GLY A 323 1.66 -1.65 20.98
CA GLY A 323 1.89 -2.08 19.60
C GLY A 323 3.00 -3.14 19.49
N TYR A 324 3.39 -3.47 18.27
CA TYR A 324 4.46 -4.45 18.04
C TYR A 324 5.32 -4.10 16.82
N SER A 325 6.57 -4.50 16.85
CA SER A 325 7.46 -4.43 15.68
C SER A 325 7.26 -5.65 14.79
N ARG A 326 7.21 -5.44 13.47
CA ARG A 326 7.07 -6.51 12.48
C ARG A 326 8.39 -6.72 11.77
N ASN A 327 8.83 -7.97 11.71
CA ASN A 327 9.97 -8.37 10.88
C ASN A 327 9.51 -8.46 9.42
N TYR A 328 10.37 -8.07 8.51
CA TYR A 328 10.16 -8.14 7.07
C TYR A 328 11.51 -8.18 6.35
N GLN A 329 11.49 -8.48 5.08
CA GLN A 329 12.59 -8.33 4.13
C GLN A 329 12.10 -7.54 2.93
N PHE A 330 12.97 -6.79 2.27
CA PHE A 330 12.65 -6.24 0.96
C PHE A 330 12.58 -7.37 -0.07
N VAL A 331 11.60 -7.32 -0.98
CA VAL A 331 11.40 -8.31 -2.02
C VAL A 331 11.43 -7.68 -3.40
N GLU A 332 12.02 -8.38 -4.36
CA GLU A 332 12.25 -7.86 -5.70
C GLU A 332 11.05 -8.03 -6.63
N HIS A 333 10.22 -9.05 -6.38
CA HIS A 333 9.13 -9.43 -7.27
C HIS A 333 7.78 -8.98 -6.75
N GLY A 334 6.95 -8.48 -7.65
CA GLY A 334 5.56 -8.14 -7.42
C GLY A 334 4.64 -9.35 -7.42
N LEU A 335 3.47 -9.18 -8.02
CA LEU A 335 2.46 -10.23 -8.14
C LEU A 335 3.05 -11.50 -8.76
N LYS A 336 2.74 -12.64 -8.14
CA LYS A 336 3.03 -13.98 -8.66
C LYS A 336 1.75 -14.79 -8.70
N THR A 337 1.57 -15.53 -9.80
CA THR A 337 0.46 -16.46 -10.00
C THR A 337 0.97 -17.85 -10.31
N TRP A 338 0.19 -18.87 -9.97
CA TRP A 338 0.49 -20.26 -10.30
C TRP A 338 -0.76 -21.14 -10.15
N THR A 339 -0.74 -22.29 -10.84
CA THR A 339 -1.78 -23.32 -10.81
C THR A 339 -1.24 -24.62 -10.20
N ILE A 340 -2.06 -25.33 -9.41
CA ILE A 340 -1.78 -26.67 -8.90
C ILE A 340 -2.94 -27.63 -9.18
#